data_876aaae2d2e511bb3a13c28ba187e855
#
_entry.id   876aaae2d2e511bb3a13c28ba187e855
#
_cell.length_a   1.000
_cell.length_b   1.000
_cell.length_c   1.000
_cell.angle_alpha   90.00
_cell.angle_beta   90.00
_cell.angle_gamma   90.00
#
_symmetry.space_group_name_H-M   'P 1'
#
loop_
_entity.id
_entity.type
_entity.pdbx_description
1 polymer ?
#
loop_
_entity_poly.entity_id
_entity_poly.type
_entity_poly.pdbx_seq_one_letter_code
_entity_poly.pdbx_strand_id
1 'polypeptide(L)'
;SSELKGETIPLGEHVLSYTRREPLGVVGAIIPWNAPVMLGACKIAPALCAGNTIVMKAAEDAPLAILKVAEICQRFIPPGVLNLLTGTGPECGEPLAYHPEINKLSFTGSTGVGKLVMRAAAERILPVSLELGGKSPSIVYPDVNEDWTVDGIIGAMRFTRQSQSCTAGSRLFLHKKIFDSFIG
;
A
#
# COMPACT_ATOMS: atom_id res chain seq x y z
N SER A 1 -16.49 -7.94 9.59
CA SER A 1 -15.58 -8.99 9.06
C SER A 1 -16.26 -10.34 8.76
N SER A 2 -17.58 -10.34 8.50
CA SER A 2 -18.31 -11.57 8.13
C SER A 2 -17.78 -12.28 6.87
N GLU A 3 -17.00 -11.58 6.06
CA GLU A 3 -16.39 -12.09 4.82
C GLU A 3 -15.01 -12.73 5.02
N LEU A 4 -14.40 -12.61 6.20
CA LEU A 4 -13.12 -13.26 6.51
C LEU A 4 -13.37 -14.70 6.98
N LYS A 5 -13.69 -15.57 6.04
CA LYS A 5 -14.03 -16.97 6.29
C LYS A 5 -12.81 -17.87 6.10
N GLY A 6 -12.84 -19.02 6.79
CA GLY A 6 -12.00 -20.17 6.47
C GLY A 6 -12.71 -21.10 5.48
N GLU A 7 -12.02 -22.17 5.12
CA GLU A 7 -12.50 -23.17 4.18
C GLU A 7 -12.46 -24.55 4.85
N THR A 8 -13.43 -25.41 4.54
CA THR A 8 -13.37 -26.83 4.90
C THR A 8 -12.74 -27.59 3.72
N ILE A 9 -11.71 -28.39 4.01
CA ILE A 9 -10.94 -29.13 3.01
C ILE A 9 -11.30 -30.62 3.12
N PRO A 10 -11.91 -31.23 2.10
CA PRO A 10 -12.28 -32.65 2.14
C PRO A 10 -11.02 -33.53 1.95
N LEU A 11 -10.60 -34.22 3.01
CA LEU A 11 -9.46 -35.14 2.99
C LEU A 11 -9.87 -36.61 3.18
N GLY A 12 -11.17 -36.91 3.38
CA GLY A 12 -11.71 -38.26 3.59
C GLY A 12 -12.73 -38.32 4.72
N GLU A 13 -13.46 -39.43 4.83
CA GLU A 13 -14.61 -39.59 5.73
C GLU A 13 -14.25 -39.45 7.23
N HIS A 14 -13.01 -39.75 7.60
CA HIS A 14 -12.56 -39.74 8.99
C HIS A 14 -11.65 -38.56 9.35
N VAL A 15 -11.50 -37.58 8.43
CA VAL A 15 -10.62 -36.44 8.62
C VAL A 15 -11.40 -35.13 8.52
N LEU A 16 -11.39 -34.35 9.58
CA LEU A 16 -11.87 -32.97 9.56
C LEU A 16 -10.69 -32.00 9.36
N SER A 17 -10.65 -31.31 8.22
CA SER A 17 -9.64 -30.31 7.91
C SER A 17 -10.31 -29.00 7.55
N TYR A 18 -9.87 -27.91 8.16
CA TYR A 18 -10.38 -26.57 7.86
C TYR A 18 -9.31 -25.50 8.10
N THR A 19 -9.42 -24.40 7.41
CA THR A 19 -8.61 -23.19 7.67
C THR A 19 -9.38 -22.22 8.55
N ARG A 20 -8.66 -21.48 9.37
CA ARG A 20 -9.21 -20.37 10.17
C ARG A 20 -8.34 -19.12 9.99
N ARG A 21 -8.98 -17.99 9.79
CA ARG A 21 -8.30 -16.69 9.74
C ARG A 21 -8.17 -16.14 11.15
N GLU A 22 -6.94 -15.81 11.53
CA GLU A 22 -6.64 -15.25 12.86
C GLU A 22 -5.83 -13.96 12.72
N PRO A 23 -5.95 -13.01 13.68
CA PRO A 23 -5.11 -11.81 13.70
C PRO A 23 -3.62 -12.16 13.81
N LEU A 24 -2.78 -11.39 13.13
CA LEU A 24 -1.33 -11.48 13.28
C LEU A 24 -0.84 -10.84 14.59
N GLY A 25 -1.58 -9.85 15.11
CA GLY A 25 -1.23 -9.05 16.27
C GLY A 25 -1.06 -7.58 15.95
N VAL A 26 0.14 -7.03 16.16
CA VAL A 26 0.44 -5.61 15.91
C VAL A 26 1.03 -5.41 14.51
N VAL A 27 0.40 -4.57 13.71
CA VAL A 27 0.89 -4.19 12.37
C VAL A 27 1.65 -2.86 12.47
N GLY A 28 2.93 -2.87 12.13
CA GLY A 28 3.72 -1.66 11.88
C GLY A 28 3.52 -1.18 10.46
N ALA A 29 2.97 0.02 10.27
CA ALA A 29 2.68 0.58 8.96
C ALA A 29 3.44 1.88 8.73
N ILE A 30 3.97 2.08 7.52
CA ILE A 30 4.62 3.33 7.11
C ILE A 30 3.99 3.78 5.79
N ILE A 31 3.51 5.02 5.75
CA ILE A 31 2.82 5.58 4.58
C ILE A 31 3.57 6.79 4.01
N PRO A 32 3.48 7.02 2.68
CA PRO A 32 4.12 8.14 2.01
C PRO A 32 3.25 9.40 2.03
N TRP A 33 3.80 10.49 1.48
CA TRP A 33 3.22 11.83 1.45
C TRP A 33 2.22 12.07 0.31
N ASN A 34 2.30 11.32 -0.80
CA ASN A 34 1.57 11.64 -2.03
C ASN A 34 0.06 11.32 -2.01
N ALA A 35 -0.38 10.43 -1.14
CA ALA A 35 -1.80 10.11 -0.94
C ALA A 35 -2.06 9.58 0.49
N PRO A 36 -1.76 10.38 1.54
CA PRO A 36 -1.68 9.89 2.92
C PRO A 36 -3.01 9.29 3.43
N VAL A 37 -4.15 9.91 3.12
CA VAL A 37 -5.46 9.42 3.56
C VAL A 37 -5.81 8.11 2.87
N MET A 38 -5.67 8.03 1.54
CA MET A 38 -6.00 6.84 0.77
C MET A 38 -5.10 5.66 1.18
N LEU A 39 -3.78 5.87 1.21
CA LEU A 39 -2.82 4.81 1.54
C LEU A 39 -2.88 4.43 3.02
N GLY A 40 -3.20 5.37 3.90
CA GLY A 40 -3.52 5.08 5.29
C GLY A 40 -4.76 4.19 5.41
N ALA A 41 -5.85 4.54 4.76
CA ALA A 41 -7.09 3.74 4.76
C ALA A 41 -6.87 2.33 4.21
N CYS A 42 -6.09 2.18 3.13
CA CYS A 42 -5.72 0.87 2.56
C CYS A 42 -4.92 -0.03 3.52
N LYS A 43 -4.32 0.52 4.57
CA LYS A 43 -3.62 -0.25 5.60
C LYS A 43 -4.46 -0.42 6.87
N ILE A 44 -5.14 0.63 7.30
CA ILE A 44 -5.98 0.63 8.51
C ILE A 44 -7.15 -0.34 8.34
N ALA A 45 -7.92 -0.22 7.26
CA ALA A 45 -9.14 -1.00 7.09
C ALA A 45 -8.90 -2.52 7.12
N PRO A 46 -7.97 -3.10 6.31
CA PRO A 46 -7.74 -4.54 6.36
C PRO A 46 -7.11 -5.01 7.68
N ALA A 47 -6.25 -4.20 8.32
CA ALA A 47 -5.67 -4.54 9.62
C ALA A 47 -6.78 -4.67 10.68
N LEU A 48 -7.65 -3.68 10.80
CA LEU A 48 -8.75 -3.69 11.77
C LEU A 48 -9.81 -4.74 11.45
N CYS A 49 -10.17 -4.92 10.17
CA CYS A 49 -11.11 -5.97 9.76
C CYS A 49 -10.62 -7.37 10.13
N ALA A 50 -9.31 -7.61 10.04
CA ALA A 50 -8.71 -8.89 10.42
C ALA A 50 -8.45 -9.03 11.93
N GLY A 51 -8.86 -8.04 12.74
CA GLY A 51 -8.73 -8.07 14.22
C GLY A 51 -7.34 -7.69 14.74
N ASN A 52 -6.50 -7.06 13.91
CA ASN A 52 -5.17 -6.59 14.33
C ASN A 52 -5.27 -5.18 14.94
N THR A 53 -4.27 -4.83 15.73
CA THR A 53 -3.96 -3.44 16.08
C THR A 53 -2.92 -2.88 15.10
N ILE A 54 -2.83 -1.55 15.00
CA ILE A 54 -1.91 -0.91 14.06
C ILE A 54 -1.20 0.29 14.68
N VAL A 55 0.11 0.35 14.49
CA VAL A 55 0.95 1.51 14.74
C VAL A 55 1.43 2.03 13.40
N MET A 56 1.02 3.23 13.02
CA MET A 56 1.27 3.80 11.70
C MET A 56 2.11 5.06 11.80
N LYS A 57 3.23 5.08 11.08
CA LYS A 57 4.01 6.30 10.85
C LYS A 57 3.48 7.06 9.63
N ALA A 58 3.04 8.29 9.85
CA ALA A 58 2.72 9.24 8.77
C ALA A 58 4.01 9.76 8.09
N ALA A 59 3.90 10.20 6.84
CA ALA A 59 4.99 10.94 6.21
C ALA A 59 5.17 12.30 6.90
N GLU A 60 6.42 12.70 7.09
CA GLU A 60 6.79 13.98 7.70
C GLU A 60 6.26 15.19 6.90
N ASP A 61 6.21 15.09 5.58
CA ASP A 61 5.77 16.15 4.68
C ASP A 61 4.23 16.31 4.59
N ALA A 62 3.45 15.29 4.99
CA ALA A 62 1.99 15.32 4.85
C ALA A 62 1.25 14.57 5.98
N PRO A 63 1.47 14.90 7.26
CA PRO A 63 0.90 14.14 8.37
C PRO A 63 -0.55 14.55 8.73
N LEU A 64 -0.93 15.81 8.50
CA LEU A 64 -2.13 16.41 9.12
C LEU A 64 -3.44 15.70 8.77
N ALA A 65 -3.62 15.37 7.50
CA ALA A 65 -4.88 14.76 7.04
C ALA A 65 -5.10 13.37 7.63
N ILE A 66 -4.06 12.54 7.68
CA ILE A 66 -4.17 11.18 8.23
C ILE A 66 -4.26 11.20 9.77
N LEU A 67 -3.63 12.15 10.43
CA LEU A 67 -3.82 12.39 11.88
C LEU A 67 -5.28 12.72 12.18
N LYS A 68 -5.91 13.58 11.36
CA LYS A 68 -7.34 13.88 11.52
C LYS A 68 -8.24 12.67 11.31
N VAL A 69 -7.92 11.82 10.35
CA VAL A 69 -8.62 10.54 10.16
C VAL A 69 -8.51 9.67 11.42
N ALA A 70 -7.31 9.52 11.98
CA ALA A 70 -7.11 8.75 13.20
C ALA A 70 -7.88 9.31 14.40
N GLU A 71 -7.88 10.64 14.59
CA GLU A 71 -8.67 11.31 15.62
C GLU A 71 -10.17 10.99 15.48
N ILE A 72 -10.70 10.99 14.25
CA ILE A 72 -12.09 10.62 14.00
C ILE A 72 -12.32 9.15 14.34
N CYS A 73 -11.45 8.25 13.91
CA CYS A 73 -11.55 6.81 14.16
C CYS A 73 -11.57 6.48 15.67
N GLN A 74 -10.79 7.20 16.49
CA GLN A 74 -10.74 6.99 17.94
C GLN A 74 -12.09 7.18 18.66
N ARG A 75 -13.07 7.80 18.02
CA ARG A 75 -14.43 7.91 18.55
C ARG A 75 -15.24 6.61 18.45
N PHE A 76 -14.79 5.68 17.62
CA PHE A 76 -15.52 4.47 17.24
C PHE A 76 -14.79 3.17 17.59
N ILE A 77 -13.50 3.25 17.92
CA ILE A 77 -12.65 2.10 18.23
C ILE A 77 -11.98 2.26 19.59
N PRO A 78 -11.66 1.16 20.29
CA PRO A 78 -11.00 1.22 21.59
C PRO A 78 -9.63 1.91 21.52
N PRO A 79 -9.21 2.59 22.62
CA PRO A 79 -7.86 3.14 22.72
C PRO A 79 -6.77 2.08 22.46
N GLY A 80 -5.70 2.48 21.77
CA GLY A 80 -4.57 1.58 21.45
C GLY A 80 -4.76 0.69 20.22
N VAL A 81 -5.96 0.64 19.62
CA VAL A 81 -6.20 -0.16 18.41
C VAL A 81 -5.62 0.49 17.16
N LEU A 82 -5.73 1.81 17.04
CA LEU A 82 -5.10 2.61 15.98
C LEU A 82 -4.23 3.70 16.61
N ASN A 83 -2.94 3.64 16.32
CA ASN A 83 -1.95 4.60 16.82
C ASN A 83 -1.21 5.24 15.66
N LEU A 84 -1.19 6.56 15.60
CA LEU A 84 -0.43 7.31 14.60
C LEU A 84 0.79 7.97 15.23
N LEU A 85 1.91 7.86 14.52
CA LEU A 85 3.18 8.46 14.86
C LEU A 85 3.58 9.47 13.79
N THR A 86 4.23 10.53 14.21
CA THR A 86 4.91 11.50 13.35
C THR A 86 6.40 11.50 13.66
N GLY A 87 7.22 11.79 12.68
CA GLY A 87 8.68 11.81 12.83
C GLY A 87 9.36 11.45 11.52
N THR A 88 10.67 11.58 11.50
CA THR A 88 11.50 11.24 10.34
C THR A 88 11.65 9.74 10.16
N GLY A 89 12.21 9.33 9.01
CA GLY A 89 12.56 7.92 8.77
C GLY A 89 13.43 7.31 9.85
N PRO A 90 14.62 7.91 10.14
CA PRO A 90 15.55 7.39 11.16
C PRO A 90 14.98 7.45 12.59
N GLU A 91 14.27 8.50 12.97
CA GLU A 91 13.82 8.70 14.35
C GLU A 91 12.55 7.90 14.71
N CYS A 92 11.72 7.60 13.72
CA CYS A 92 10.43 6.96 13.96
C CYS A 92 10.22 5.72 13.07
N GLY A 93 10.56 5.78 11.80
CA GLY A 93 10.34 4.69 10.85
C GLY A 93 11.23 3.47 11.12
N GLU A 94 12.49 3.68 11.36
CA GLU A 94 13.45 2.62 11.65
C GLU A 94 13.16 1.94 13.00
N PRO A 95 12.98 2.66 14.14
CA PRO A 95 12.57 2.04 15.38
C PRO A 95 11.25 1.25 15.28
N LEU A 96 10.27 1.74 14.52
CA LEU A 96 9.03 1.02 14.28
C LEU A 96 9.28 -0.30 13.52
N ALA A 97 10.15 -0.27 12.49
CA ALA A 97 10.42 -1.46 11.69
C ALA A 97 11.17 -2.55 12.47
N TYR A 98 12.04 -2.17 13.41
CA TYR A 98 12.80 -3.10 14.26
C TYR A 98 12.14 -3.42 15.59
N HIS A 99 10.97 -2.84 15.90
CA HIS A 99 10.36 -3.01 17.22
C HIS A 99 9.98 -4.49 17.47
N PRO A 100 10.36 -5.08 18.61
CA PRO A 100 10.20 -6.52 18.87
C PRO A 100 8.75 -6.99 18.92
N GLU A 101 7.80 -6.13 19.25
CA GLU A 101 6.38 -6.48 19.33
C GLU A 101 5.61 -6.30 18.01
N ILE A 102 6.24 -5.85 16.94
CA ILE A 102 5.61 -5.81 15.61
C ILE A 102 5.54 -7.23 15.03
N ASN A 103 4.36 -7.63 14.58
CA ASN A 103 4.09 -8.95 14.01
C ASN A 103 4.00 -8.93 12.47
N LYS A 104 3.81 -7.76 11.86
CA LYS A 104 3.80 -7.55 10.42
C LYS A 104 4.26 -6.14 10.07
N LEU A 105 5.03 -6.00 9.00
CA LEU A 105 5.35 -4.69 8.42
C LEU A 105 4.56 -4.44 7.13
N SER A 106 4.08 -3.20 6.98
CA SER A 106 3.39 -2.74 5.77
C SER A 106 3.95 -1.36 5.37
N PHE A 107 4.68 -1.32 4.28
CA PHE A 107 5.36 -0.12 3.81
C PHE A 107 4.83 0.31 2.44
N THR A 108 4.66 1.60 2.24
CA THR A 108 4.49 2.23 0.93
C THR A 108 5.41 3.43 0.83
N GLY A 109 6.26 3.45 -0.20
CA GLY A 109 7.23 4.53 -0.41
C GLY A 109 8.30 4.18 -1.46
N SER A 110 9.51 4.72 -1.29
CA SER A 110 10.60 4.51 -2.22
C SER A 110 11.17 3.09 -2.15
N THR A 111 11.69 2.59 -3.28
CA THR A 111 12.36 1.27 -3.34
C THR A 111 13.57 1.19 -2.41
N GLY A 112 14.32 2.29 -2.24
CA GLY A 112 15.46 2.35 -1.31
C GLY A 112 15.06 2.08 0.13
N VAL A 113 14.04 2.77 0.62
CA VAL A 113 13.51 2.55 1.99
C VAL A 113 12.81 1.19 2.10
N GLY A 114 12.11 0.75 1.06
CA GLY A 114 11.50 -0.59 1.04
C GLY A 114 12.51 -1.72 1.26
N LYS A 115 13.74 -1.58 0.72
CA LYS A 115 14.84 -2.52 1.00
C LYS A 115 15.27 -2.52 2.48
N LEU A 116 15.26 -1.37 3.14
CA LEU A 116 15.56 -1.27 4.58
C LEU A 116 14.46 -1.96 5.41
N VAL A 117 13.19 -1.70 5.09
CA VAL A 117 12.05 -2.35 5.75
C VAL A 117 12.07 -3.87 5.53
N MET A 118 12.42 -4.34 4.32
CA MET A 118 12.57 -5.77 4.05
C MET A 118 13.69 -6.40 4.88
N ARG A 119 14.82 -5.71 5.06
CA ARG A 119 15.93 -6.19 5.93
C ARG A 119 15.46 -6.33 7.38
N ALA A 120 14.80 -5.29 7.92
CA ALA A 120 14.23 -5.35 9.27
C ALA A 120 13.25 -6.51 9.44
N ALA A 121 12.39 -6.75 8.44
CA ALA A 121 11.47 -7.89 8.43
C ALA A 121 12.22 -9.23 8.41
N ALA A 122 13.28 -9.34 7.60
CA ALA A 122 14.06 -10.56 7.43
C ALA A 122 14.76 -11.01 8.73
N GLU A 123 15.27 -10.09 9.54
CA GLU A 123 15.92 -10.41 10.82
C GLU A 123 15.00 -11.17 11.79
N ARG A 124 13.69 -10.97 11.67
CA ARG A 124 12.67 -11.58 12.54
C ARG A 124 11.70 -12.49 11.78
N ILE A 125 11.94 -12.71 10.50
CA ILE A 125 11.07 -13.50 9.60
C ILE A 125 9.61 -13.01 9.65
N LEU A 126 9.43 -11.68 9.66
CA LEU A 126 8.10 -11.07 9.71
C LEU A 126 7.42 -11.08 8.34
N PRO A 127 6.10 -11.31 8.29
CA PRO A 127 5.30 -10.97 7.11
C PRO A 127 5.48 -9.51 6.74
N VAL A 128 5.78 -9.23 5.47
CA VAL A 128 5.97 -7.88 4.98
C VAL A 128 5.17 -7.64 3.70
N SER A 129 4.56 -6.45 3.58
CA SER A 129 3.93 -5.96 2.35
C SER A 129 4.64 -4.68 1.93
N LEU A 130 5.14 -4.65 0.69
CA LEU A 130 5.85 -3.51 0.13
C LEU A 130 5.12 -3.00 -1.11
N GLU A 131 4.69 -1.74 -1.06
CA GLU A 131 4.18 -0.98 -2.20
C GLU A 131 5.23 0.07 -2.56
N LEU A 132 5.82 -0.02 -3.73
CA LEU A 132 7.01 0.73 -4.09
C LEU A 132 6.77 1.60 -5.33
N GLY A 133 7.72 2.45 -5.64
CA GLY A 133 7.70 3.26 -6.84
C GLY A 133 7.81 2.41 -8.11
N GLY A 134 7.39 2.98 -9.22
CA GLY A 134 7.43 2.33 -10.52
C GLY A 134 7.62 3.33 -11.65
N LYS A 135 7.81 2.78 -12.86
CA LYS A 135 7.79 3.47 -14.15
C LYS A 135 6.88 2.69 -15.08
N SER A 136 5.57 2.81 -14.85
CA SER A 136 4.56 2.01 -15.55
C SER A 136 4.59 2.27 -17.06
N PRO A 137 4.54 1.23 -17.91
CA PRO A 137 4.46 1.40 -19.36
C PRO A 137 3.01 1.67 -19.80
N SER A 138 2.86 2.55 -20.80
CA SER A 138 1.67 2.68 -21.63
C SER A 138 2.00 2.14 -23.01
N ILE A 139 1.30 1.10 -23.46
CA ILE A 139 1.60 0.40 -24.71
C ILE A 139 0.44 0.60 -25.68
N VAL A 140 0.73 1.13 -26.88
CA VAL A 140 -0.28 1.47 -27.88
C VAL A 140 -0.05 0.68 -29.17
N TYR A 141 -1.06 -0.07 -29.58
CA TYR A 141 -1.12 -0.81 -30.83
C TYR A 141 -1.81 0.00 -31.95
N PRO A 142 -1.64 -0.37 -33.25
CA PRO A 142 -2.12 0.44 -34.37
C PRO A 142 -3.63 0.35 -34.63
N ASP A 143 -4.36 -0.43 -33.91
CA ASP A 143 -5.83 -0.66 -34.03
C ASP A 143 -6.68 0.19 -33.07
N VAL A 144 -6.10 1.28 -32.54
CA VAL A 144 -6.75 2.16 -31.58
C VAL A 144 -7.39 3.38 -32.26
N ASN A 145 -8.34 4.02 -31.56
CA ASN A 145 -8.74 5.40 -31.84
C ASN A 145 -7.69 6.34 -31.25
N GLU A 146 -6.98 7.08 -32.11
CA GLU A 146 -5.81 7.89 -31.69
C GLU A 146 -6.21 8.98 -30.70
N ASP A 147 -7.25 9.79 -30.96
CA ASP A 147 -7.67 10.89 -30.09
C ASP A 147 -8.02 10.41 -28.66
N TRP A 148 -8.87 9.39 -28.58
CA TRP A 148 -9.27 8.81 -27.29
C TRP A 148 -8.09 8.20 -26.54
N THR A 149 -7.14 7.61 -27.26
CA THR A 149 -5.97 6.98 -26.67
C THR A 149 -4.98 8.02 -26.15
N VAL A 150 -4.80 9.16 -26.85
CA VAL A 150 -4.00 10.29 -26.37
C VAL A 150 -4.53 10.81 -25.05
N ASP A 151 -5.83 11.05 -24.95
CA ASP A 151 -6.47 11.48 -23.70
C ASP A 151 -6.26 10.47 -22.57
N GLY A 152 -6.39 9.19 -22.89
CA GLY A 152 -6.14 8.08 -21.94
C GLY A 152 -4.71 8.06 -21.41
N ILE A 153 -3.71 8.29 -22.28
CA ILE A 153 -2.29 8.33 -21.91
C ILE A 153 -1.98 9.56 -21.07
N ILE A 154 -2.50 10.74 -21.45
CA ILE A 154 -2.38 11.96 -20.64
C ILE A 154 -2.99 11.74 -19.26
N GLY A 155 -4.18 11.13 -19.20
CA GLY A 155 -4.83 10.76 -17.94
C GLY A 155 -4.02 9.78 -17.10
N ALA A 156 -3.35 8.80 -17.75
CA ALA A 156 -2.50 7.81 -17.08
C ALA A 156 -1.26 8.43 -16.43
N MET A 157 -0.78 9.57 -16.91
CA MET A 157 0.33 10.33 -16.30
C MET A 157 -0.03 10.95 -14.95
N ARG A 158 -1.31 11.00 -14.59
CA ARG A 158 -1.76 11.56 -13.30
C ARG A 158 -1.36 13.02 -13.09
N PHE A 159 -1.39 13.86 -14.12
CA PHE A 159 -1.02 15.27 -14.05
C PHE A 159 -1.85 16.08 -13.05
N THR A 160 -3.09 15.69 -12.77
CA THR A 160 -3.92 16.27 -11.70
C THR A 160 -3.27 16.16 -10.32
N ARG A 161 -2.27 15.28 -10.16
CA ARG A 161 -1.43 15.10 -8.97
C ARG A 161 0.04 15.35 -9.29
N GLN A 162 0.37 16.14 -10.28
CA GLN A 162 1.74 16.44 -10.70
C GLN A 162 2.57 15.18 -11.02
N SER A 163 1.92 14.11 -11.48
CA SER A 163 2.51 12.78 -11.69
C SER A 163 3.12 12.13 -10.43
N GLN A 164 2.79 12.62 -9.26
CA GLN A 164 3.27 12.09 -7.97
C GLN A 164 2.54 10.80 -7.61
N SER A 165 2.72 9.77 -8.43
CA SER A 165 2.04 8.49 -8.31
C SER A 165 2.96 7.33 -8.68
N CYS A 166 2.96 6.28 -7.86
CA CYS A 166 3.65 5.03 -8.16
C CYS A 166 3.12 4.34 -9.43
N THR A 167 1.89 4.67 -9.86
CA THR A 167 1.20 4.09 -11.01
C THR A 167 1.22 5.00 -12.25
N ALA A 168 1.95 6.14 -12.23
CA ALA A 168 2.02 7.03 -13.39
C ALA A 168 2.59 6.31 -14.63
N GLY A 169 1.87 6.41 -15.75
CA GLY A 169 2.24 5.82 -17.05
C GLY A 169 3.39 6.57 -17.73
N SER A 170 4.55 6.59 -17.08
CA SER A 170 5.69 7.46 -17.42
C SER A 170 6.55 6.97 -18.60
N ARG A 171 6.21 5.84 -19.20
CA ARG A 171 6.88 5.30 -20.39
C ARG A 171 5.84 5.01 -21.46
N LEU A 172 5.94 5.70 -22.60
CA LEU A 172 5.06 5.48 -23.73
C LEU A 172 5.76 4.61 -24.78
N PHE A 173 5.14 3.50 -25.16
CA PHE A 173 5.58 2.59 -26.22
C PHE A 173 4.55 2.61 -27.33
N LEU A 174 4.92 3.17 -28.48
CA LEU A 174 4.08 3.24 -29.67
C LEU A 174 4.52 2.22 -30.71
N HIS A 175 3.54 1.55 -31.34
CA HIS A 175 3.83 0.74 -32.50
C HIS A 175 4.31 1.64 -33.66
N LYS A 176 5.36 1.23 -34.37
CA LYS A 176 6.03 2.06 -35.39
C LYS A 176 5.10 2.58 -36.50
N LYS A 177 4.00 1.91 -36.79
CA LYS A 177 3.03 2.33 -37.83
C LYS A 177 2.24 3.58 -37.46
N ILE A 178 2.10 3.85 -36.16
CA ILE A 178 1.33 4.99 -35.67
C ILE A 178 2.23 6.02 -34.98
N PHE A 179 3.53 5.81 -34.97
CA PHE A 179 4.46 6.66 -34.22
C PHE A 179 4.39 8.12 -34.68
N ASP A 180 4.51 8.36 -35.97
CA ASP A 180 4.56 9.71 -36.53
C ASP A 180 3.21 10.43 -36.42
N SER A 181 2.09 9.75 -36.70
CA SER A 181 0.74 10.33 -36.54
C SER A 181 0.36 10.60 -35.09
N PHE A 182 0.90 9.81 -34.18
CA PHE A 182 0.54 9.90 -32.76
C PHE A 182 1.35 10.98 -32.00
N ILE A 183 2.57 11.25 -32.44
CA ILE A 183 3.47 12.25 -31.81
C ILE A 183 3.34 13.62 -32.49
N GLY A 184 3.03 13.64 -33.79
CA GLY A 184 2.93 14.83 -34.64
C GLY A 184 1.78 15.71 -34.43
#